data_353afc84e5842063efb64d87fd0d57ae
#
_entry.id   353afc84e5842063efb64d87fd0d57ae
#
_cell.length_a   1.000
_cell.length_b   1.000
_cell.length_c   1.000
_cell.angle_alpha   90.00
_cell.angle_beta   90.00
_cell.angle_gamma   90.00
#
_symmetry.space_group_name_H-M   'P 1'
#
loop_
_entity.id
_entity.type
_entity.pdbx_description
1 polymer ?
#
loop_
_entity_poly.entity_id
_entity_poly.type
_entity_poly.pdbx_seq_one_letter_code
_entity_poly.pdbx_strand_id
1 'polypeptide(L)'
;MTDRYTLVSADCHAGADLHTYRDYLESSYHDDFDAWAADFSNPWEDLTDESKIRNWDNEVRQRQLEADGLAGEIVFPNTIPPFFPSGLLVSGPPRTAEELDQRWAGLRAHNRWLAEWCEDLPGRRAGLAQVFPNDVEASVMEIHWAAEHGLKGILFPAIPPDADVPKLWSDEYDPIWRACEETGLSVNQHGGAGVPDYSTATIKNFLMIMEVPFFANRSLWHVILSGVFERFPNLQFVMTEQRTGWVPETLKKMDGVWWAFNNGGVGELRMDGNSLERSPSSYFDTNCTMGASFPSRDEAEAIRELGVGNVMWGSDYPHREGTYPDSVASLRHVFHDWEPADLHELFGGTAAKLYGLDIEPMAALELGPTVDEIATPLDEIPDNPSMAFGRRL
;
A
#
# COMPACT_ATOMS: atom_id res chain seq x y z
N MET A 1 12.97 -14.93 -22.91
CA MET A 1 13.02 -14.00 -21.77
C MET A 1 13.84 -12.81 -22.23
N THR A 2 13.44 -11.61 -21.91
CA THR A 2 14.25 -10.42 -22.16
C THR A 2 15.53 -10.51 -21.33
N ASP A 3 16.63 -9.95 -21.82
CA ASP A 3 17.91 -9.89 -21.10
C ASP A 3 17.90 -8.82 -19.97
N ARG A 4 16.72 -8.23 -19.74
CA ARG A 4 16.49 -7.17 -18.74
C ARG A 4 15.25 -7.45 -17.91
N TYR A 5 15.28 -7.00 -16.67
CA TYR A 5 14.11 -6.95 -15.81
C TYR A 5 13.24 -5.74 -16.14
N THR A 6 11.92 -5.88 -15.98
CA THR A 6 10.98 -4.76 -16.02
C THR A 6 10.62 -4.42 -14.58
N LEU A 7 11.07 -3.25 -14.10
CA LEU A 7 10.78 -2.84 -12.72
C LEU A 7 9.44 -2.14 -12.67
N VAL A 8 8.52 -2.71 -11.88
CA VAL A 8 7.24 -2.10 -11.49
C VAL A 8 7.24 -1.97 -9.98
N SER A 9 7.38 -0.77 -9.48
CA SER A 9 7.36 -0.54 -8.03
C SER A 9 5.95 -0.70 -7.49
N ALA A 10 5.77 -1.61 -6.54
CA ALA A 10 4.51 -1.82 -5.83
C ALA A 10 4.26 -0.79 -4.71
N ASP A 11 5.18 0.16 -4.56
CA ASP A 11 5.09 1.23 -3.58
C ASP A 11 5.73 2.49 -4.13
N CYS A 12 4.87 3.39 -4.55
CA CYS A 12 5.19 4.76 -4.91
C CYS A 12 4.08 5.68 -4.42
N HIS A 13 4.41 6.94 -4.20
CA HIS A 13 3.49 7.90 -3.64
C HIS A 13 3.33 9.12 -4.54
N ALA A 14 2.09 9.62 -4.66
CA ALA A 14 1.78 10.83 -5.41
C ALA A 14 0.56 11.56 -4.81
N GLY A 15 0.38 12.81 -5.23
CA GLY A 15 -0.79 13.61 -4.87
C GLY A 15 -0.63 15.01 -5.45
N ALA A 16 -1.74 15.72 -5.69
CA ALA A 16 -1.72 17.05 -6.24
C ALA A 16 -1.04 18.09 -5.32
N ASP A 17 -0.59 19.19 -5.91
CA ASP A 17 -0.34 20.39 -5.12
C ASP A 17 -1.64 20.84 -4.43
N LEU A 18 -1.52 21.41 -3.23
CA LEU A 18 -2.66 21.74 -2.39
C LEU A 18 -3.76 22.54 -3.14
N HIS A 19 -3.35 23.59 -3.86
CA HIS A 19 -4.32 24.45 -4.54
C HIS A 19 -4.91 23.83 -5.80
N THR A 20 -4.25 22.84 -6.40
CA THR A 20 -4.78 22.09 -7.55
C THR A 20 -6.02 21.29 -7.18
N TYR A 21 -6.13 20.80 -5.94
CA TYR A 21 -7.31 20.07 -5.49
C TYR A 21 -8.62 20.86 -5.58
N ARG A 22 -8.55 22.21 -5.58
CA ARG A 22 -9.72 23.05 -5.70
C ARG A 22 -10.51 22.80 -6.99
N ASP A 23 -9.81 22.49 -8.08
CA ASP A 23 -10.43 22.23 -9.39
C ASP A 23 -11.18 20.89 -9.44
N TYR A 24 -10.88 19.99 -8.50
CA TYR A 24 -11.51 18.67 -8.36
C TYR A 24 -12.57 18.62 -7.26
N LEU A 25 -12.73 19.69 -6.47
CA LEU A 25 -13.79 19.84 -5.48
C LEU A 25 -15.10 20.26 -6.14
N GLU A 26 -16.21 19.78 -5.60
CA GLU A 26 -17.53 20.34 -5.93
C GLU A 26 -17.58 21.83 -5.54
N SER A 27 -18.21 22.65 -6.38
CA SER A 27 -18.22 24.11 -6.20
C SER A 27 -18.81 24.60 -4.86
N SER A 28 -19.66 23.77 -4.24
CA SER A 28 -20.21 24.02 -2.89
C SER A 28 -19.15 24.07 -1.78
N TYR A 29 -17.99 23.46 -1.98
CA TYR A 29 -16.88 23.41 -1.01
C TYR A 29 -15.79 24.45 -1.29
N HIS A 30 -15.87 25.24 -2.36
CA HIS A 30 -14.79 26.13 -2.76
C HIS A 30 -14.46 27.20 -1.71
N ASP A 31 -15.48 27.85 -1.13
CA ASP A 31 -15.27 28.88 -0.10
C ASP A 31 -14.70 28.28 1.19
N ASP A 32 -15.18 27.11 1.59
CA ASP A 32 -14.66 26.38 2.76
C ASP A 32 -13.22 25.92 2.54
N PHE A 33 -12.91 25.44 1.33
CA PHE A 33 -11.56 25.07 0.95
C PHE A 33 -10.61 26.25 0.96
N ASP A 34 -10.99 27.38 0.37
CA ASP A 34 -10.15 28.58 0.33
C ASP A 34 -9.84 29.09 1.75
N ALA A 35 -10.83 29.04 2.66
CA ALA A 35 -10.65 29.39 4.07
C ALA A 35 -9.72 28.38 4.81
N TRP A 36 -9.95 27.09 4.61
CA TRP A 36 -9.12 26.02 5.22
C TRP A 36 -7.67 26.07 4.69
N ALA A 37 -7.47 26.19 3.38
CA ALA A 37 -6.15 26.23 2.76
C ALA A 37 -5.32 27.45 3.16
N ALA A 38 -5.97 28.60 3.45
CA ALA A 38 -5.28 29.81 3.91
C ALA A 38 -4.62 29.62 5.30
N ASP A 39 -5.20 28.77 6.16
CA ASP A 39 -4.71 28.49 7.51
C ASP A 39 -3.92 27.18 7.60
N PHE A 40 -3.93 26.36 6.53
CA PHE A 40 -3.29 25.06 6.54
C PHE A 40 -1.76 25.17 6.49
N SER A 41 -1.11 24.42 7.38
CA SER A 41 0.34 24.23 7.40
C SER A 41 0.65 22.74 7.26
N ASN A 42 1.37 22.39 6.19
CA ASN A 42 1.74 21.00 5.95
C ASN A 42 2.67 20.48 7.07
N PRO A 43 2.32 19.39 7.76
CA PRO A 43 3.14 18.84 8.85
C PRO A 43 4.37 18.07 8.35
N TRP A 44 4.46 17.77 7.05
CA TRP A 44 5.51 16.94 6.46
C TRP A 44 6.55 17.80 5.75
N GLU A 45 7.82 17.65 6.17
CA GLU A 45 8.93 18.47 5.65
C GLU A 45 9.19 18.21 4.15
N ASP A 46 9.13 16.98 3.71
CA ASP A 46 9.33 16.54 2.32
C ASP A 46 8.26 17.05 1.35
N LEU A 47 7.12 17.50 1.85
CA LEU A 47 6.05 18.15 1.08
C LEU A 47 6.11 19.69 1.12
N THR A 48 7.16 20.25 1.68
CA THR A 48 7.33 21.72 1.81
C THR A 48 8.55 22.27 1.07
N ASP A 49 9.54 21.40 0.75
CA ASP A 49 10.73 21.79 0.01
C ASP A 49 10.52 21.81 -1.53
N GLU A 50 11.57 22.17 -2.27
CA GLU A 50 11.54 22.26 -3.73
C GLU A 50 11.32 20.89 -4.40
N SER A 51 11.64 19.80 -3.73
CA SER A 51 11.50 18.44 -4.26
C SER A 51 10.05 17.94 -4.28
N LYS A 52 9.14 18.61 -3.58
CA LYS A 52 7.70 18.26 -3.51
C LYS A 52 7.04 18.10 -4.87
N ILE A 53 7.53 18.80 -5.91
CA ILE A 53 6.95 18.78 -7.28
C ILE A 53 6.98 17.37 -7.88
N ARG A 54 7.86 16.48 -7.44
CA ARG A 54 7.93 15.08 -7.88
C ARG A 54 6.70 14.25 -7.50
N ASN A 55 5.81 14.80 -6.65
CA ASN A 55 4.53 14.18 -6.31
C ASN A 55 3.47 14.32 -7.42
N TRP A 56 3.56 15.35 -8.26
CA TRP A 56 2.53 15.65 -9.26
C TRP A 56 3.07 16.03 -10.65
N ASP A 57 4.32 16.53 -10.76
CA ASP A 57 4.89 16.94 -12.03
C ASP A 57 5.33 15.70 -12.83
N ASN A 58 4.62 15.42 -13.93
CA ASN A 58 4.83 14.25 -14.75
C ASN A 58 6.22 14.20 -15.40
N GLU A 59 6.76 15.35 -15.86
CA GLU A 59 8.07 15.39 -16.51
C GLU A 59 9.21 15.12 -15.53
N VAL A 60 9.13 15.73 -14.34
CA VAL A 60 10.11 15.51 -13.27
C VAL A 60 10.08 14.07 -12.79
N ARG A 61 8.87 13.57 -12.48
CA ARG A 61 8.68 12.23 -11.95
C ARG A 61 9.10 11.15 -12.94
N GLN A 62 8.60 11.23 -14.18
CA GLN A 62 8.93 10.24 -15.21
C GLN A 62 10.44 10.18 -15.44
N ARG A 63 11.10 11.33 -15.60
CA ARG A 63 12.55 11.38 -15.79
C ARG A 63 13.32 10.73 -14.63
N GLN A 64 12.86 10.96 -13.39
CA GLN A 64 13.52 10.40 -12.20
C GLN A 64 13.32 8.90 -12.09
N LEU A 65 12.08 8.41 -12.27
CA LEU A 65 11.77 6.98 -12.21
C LEU A 65 12.47 6.20 -13.34
N GLU A 66 12.46 6.72 -14.56
CA GLU A 66 13.13 6.08 -15.69
C GLU A 66 14.65 6.07 -15.53
N ALA A 67 15.25 7.14 -14.97
CA ALA A 67 16.68 7.16 -14.67
C ALA A 67 17.06 6.14 -13.56
N ASP A 68 16.14 5.81 -12.69
CA ASP A 68 16.30 4.79 -11.63
C ASP A 68 15.89 3.38 -12.09
N GLY A 69 15.50 3.22 -13.37
CA GLY A 69 15.21 1.94 -14.01
C GLY A 69 13.75 1.50 -13.93
N LEU A 70 12.84 2.31 -13.38
CA LEU A 70 11.44 1.95 -13.18
C LEU A 70 10.60 2.19 -14.46
N ALA A 71 9.85 1.17 -14.87
CA ALA A 71 8.96 1.23 -16.02
C ALA A 71 7.49 1.47 -15.62
N GLY A 72 7.11 1.08 -14.40
CA GLY A 72 5.76 1.25 -13.88
C GLY A 72 5.70 1.42 -12.37
N GLU A 73 4.55 1.85 -11.88
CA GLU A 73 4.35 2.17 -10.46
C GLU A 73 2.91 1.92 -9.98
N ILE A 74 2.79 1.44 -8.75
CA ILE A 74 1.55 1.41 -8.00
C ILE A 74 1.56 2.65 -7.10
N VAL A 75 0.49 3.45 -7.16
CA VAL A 75 0.49 4.79 -6.61
C VAL A 75 -0.42 4.91 -5.40
N PHE A 76 0.19 5.08 -4.26
CA PHE A 76 -0.45 5.46 -2.99
C PHE A 76 -0.54 6.99 -2.87
N PRO A 77 -1.48 7.52 -2.06
CA PRO A 77 -1.53 8.96 -1.79
C PRO A 77 -0.31 9.41 -0.98
N ASN A 78 0.19 10.63 -1.27
CA ASN A 78 1.24 11.29 -0.49
C ASN A 78 0.80 12.65 0.04
N THR A 79 0.35 13.54 -0.83
CA THR A 79 -0.06 14.87 -0.40
C THR A 79 -1.36 14.82 0.40
N ILE A 80 -1.55 15.83 1.26
CA ILE A 80 -2.70 15.86 2.16
C ILE A 80 -3.95 16.28 1.38
N PRO A 81 -5.01 15.47 1.38
CA PRO A 81 -6.28 15.84 0.76
C PRO A 81 -6.91 17.05 1.45
N PRO A 82 -7.74 17.85 0.75
CA PRO A 82 -8.49 18.93 1.36
C PRO A 82 -9.21 18.55 2.66
N PHE A 83 -9.20 19.45 3.63
CA PHE A 83 -9.86 19.32 4.94
C PHE A 83 -9.28 18.29 5.90
N PHE A 84 -8.15 17.68 5.55
CA PHE A 84 -7.43 16.78 6.45
C PHE A 84 -6.35 17.52 7.23
N PRO A 85 -6.16 17.23 8.53
CA PRO A 85 -5.05 17.79 9.30
C PRO A 85 -3.70 17.16 8.94
N SER A 86 -3.73 15.96 8.38
CA SER A 86 -2.59 15.15 7.93
C SER A 86 -3.08 14.11 6.93
N GLY A 87 -2.22 13.24 6.40
CA GLY A 87 -2.63 12.17 5.48
C GLY A 87 -3.68 11.22 6.09
N LEU A 88 -4.45 10.53 5.25
CA LEU A 88 -5.51 9.61 5.67
C LEU A 88 -5.03 8.58 6.70
N LEU A 89 -3.86 7.99 6.48
CA LEU A 89 -3.32 6.91 7.31
C LEU A 89 -3.08 7.32 8.77
N VAL A 90 -2.75 8.60 9.00
CA VAL A 90 -2.38 9.11 10.32
C VAL A 90 -3.41 10.08 10.91
N SER A 91 -4.42 10.45 10.14
CA SER A 91 -5.53 11.28 10.63
C SER A 91 -6.50 10.44 11.44
N GLY A 92 -6.82 10.89 12.65
CA GLY A 92 -7.93 10.29 13.40
C GLY A 92 -9.25 10.40 12.65
N PRO A 93 -10.27 9.59 12.99
CA PRO A 93 -11.57 9.63 12.35
C PRO A 93 -12.23 11.01 12.53
N PRO A 94 -13.11 11.45 11.59
CA PRO A 94 -13.88 12.68 11.74
C PRO A 94 -14.80 12.59 12.98
N ARG A 95 -14.97 13.73 13.66
CA ARG A 95 -15.72 13.80 14.94
C ARG A 95 -17.14 14.34 14.79
N THR A 96 -17.42 14.99 13.67
CA THR A 96 -18.74 15.56 13.35
C THR A 96 -19.19 15.14 11.97
N ALA A 97 -20.49 15.24 11.67
CA ALA A 97 -21.03 14.98 10.36
C ALA A 97 -20.49 15.97 9.30
N GLU A 98 -20.29 17.22 9.69
CA GLU A 98 -19.69 18.25 8.81
C GLU A 98 -18.23 17.91 8.47
N GLU A 99 -17.42 17.52 9.45
CA GLU A 99 -16.05 17.11 9.22
C GLU A 99 -15.98 15.84 8.34
N LEU A 100 -16.90 14.90 8.50
CA LEU A 100 -16.99 13.71 7.64
C LEU A 100 -17.32 14.10 6.21
N ASP A 101 -18.29 15.00 6.01
CA ASP A 101 -18.72 15.46 4.69
C ASP A 101 -17.60 16.20 3.96
N GLN A 102 -16.93 17.15 4.64
CA GLN A 102 -15.78 17.88 4.10
C GLN A 102 -14.61 16.94 3.75
N ARG A 103 -14.27 15.98 4.63
CA ARG A 103 -13.20 15.03 4.34
C ARG A 103 -13.54 14.10 3.18
N TRP A 104 -14.81 13.69 3.02
CA TRP A 104 -15.24 12.96 1.84
C TRP A 104 -15.08 13.77 0.56
N ALA A 105 -15.42 15.07 0.58
CA ALA A 105 -15.17 15.95 -0.56
C ALA A 105 -13.67 16.00 -0.91
N GLY A 106 -12.81 16.09 0.10
CA GLY A 106 -11.36 16.06 -0.08
C GLY A 106 -10.82 14.75 -0.65
N LEU A 107 -11.31 13.59 -0.16
CA LEU A 107 -10.93 12.29 -0.72
C LEU A 107 -11.37 12.15 -2.18
N ARG A 108 -12.61 12.55 -2.48
CA ARG A 108 -13.10 12.53 -3.86
C ARG A 108 -12.26 13.42 -4.76
N ALA A 109 -11.89 14.61 -4.32
CA ALA A 109 -11.01 15.50 -5.09
C ALA A 109 -9.66 14.82 -5.39
N HIS A 110 -9.05 14.17 -4.40
CA HIS A 110 -7.82 13.40 -4.62
C HIS A 110 -8.04 12.26 -5.63
N ASN A 111 -9.08 11.45 -5.48
CA ASN A 111 -9.34 10.31 -6.35
C ASN A 111 -9.60 10.73 -7.80
N ARG A 112 -10.29 11.88 -8.02
CA ARG A 112 -10.52 12.44 -9.37
C ARG A 112 -9.20 12.89 -10.00
N TRP A 113 -8.40 13.65 -9.24
CA TRP A 113 -7.08 14.04 -9.69
C TRP A 113 -6.20 12.83 -10.02
N LEU A 114 -6.17 11.81 -9.16
CA LEU A 114 -5.36 10.62 -9.35
C LEU A 114 -5.75 9.84 -10.61
N ALA A 115 -7.05 9.71 -10.89
CA ALA A 115 -7.53 9.05 -12.08
C ALA A 115 -7.06 9.77 -13.35
N GLU A 116 -7.25 11.10 -13.43
CA GLU A 116 -6.78 11.91 -14.55
C GLU A 116 -5.25 11.86 -14.69
N TRP A 117 -4.53 11.99 -13.58
CA TRP A 117 -3.07 11.96 -13.58
C TRP A 117 -2.49 10.61 -14.02
N CYS A 118 -3.17 9.49 -13.73
CA CYS A 118 -2.78 8.16 -14.21
C CYS A 118 -2.97 8.01 -15.72
N GLU A 119 -3.95 8.71 -16.31
CA GLU A 119 -4.19 8.70 -17.77
C GLU A 119 -3.06 9.35 -18.59
N ASP A 120 -2.23 10.18 -17.99
CA ASP A 120 -1.06 10.77 -18.65
C ASP A 120 0.01 9.72 -19.01
N LEU A 121 0.07 8.60 -18.26
CA LEU A 121 0.98 7.48 -18.52
C LEU A 121 0.21 6.15 -18.51
N PRO A 122 -0.65 5.91 -19.51
CA PRO A 122 -1.53 4.77 -19.53
C PRO A 122 -0.74 3.45 -19.58
N GLY A 123 -1.18 2.48 -18.76
CA GLY A 123 -0.53 1.17 -18.64
C GLY A 123 0.76 1.14 -17.81
N ARG A 124 1.24 2.29 -17.32
CA ARG A 124 2.43 2.39 -16.45
C ARG A 124 2.10 2.77 -15.00
N ARG A 125 0.87 3.23 -14.73
CA ARG A 125 0.41 3.64 -13.40
C ARG A 125 -0.82 2.87 -12.97
N ALA A 126 -0.80 2.41 -11.73
CA ALA A 126 -1.96 1.84 -11.05
C ALA A 126 -2.29 2.69 -9.81
N GLY A 127 -3.20 3.65 -9.94
CA GLY A 127 -3.64 4.51 -8.86
C GLY A 127 -4.57 3.79 -7.89
N LEU A 128 -4.46 4.08 -6.59
CA LEU A 128 -5.27 3.52 -5.52
C LEU A 128 -6.20 4.59 -4.94
N ALA A 129 -7.51 4.41 -5.10
CA ALA A 129 -8.51 5.33 -4.56
C ALA A 129 -8.56 5.27 -3.03
N GLN A 130 -8.69 6.41 -2.37
CA GLN A 130 -8.90 6.46 -0.93
C GLN A 130 -10.39 6.30 -0.59
N VAL A 131 -10.69 5.53 0.46
CA VAL A 131 -12.04 5.37 1.03
C VAL A 131 -12.02 5.48 2.55
N PHE A 132 -13.18 5.77 3.15
CA PHE A 132 -13.33 5.88 4.59
C PHE A 132 -14.00 4.64 5.19
N PRO A 133 -13.44 4.02 6.26
CA PRO A 133 -14.05 2.88 6.95
C PRO A 133 -15.32 3.22 7.76
N ASN A 134 -15.60 4.49 8.01
CA ASN A 134 -16.73 4.95 8.80
C ASN A 134 -17.97 5.35 7.96
N ASP A 135 -17.91 5.19 6.65
CA ASP A 135 -19.06 5.37 5.74
C ASP A 135 -19.02 4.31 4.64
N VAL A 136 -19.66 3.18 4.91
CA VAL A 136 -19.65 2.02 4.02
C VAL A 136 -20.39 2.32 2.72
N GLU A 137 -21.51 3.04 2.77
CA GLU A 137 -22.31 3.34 1.57
C GLU A 137 -21.56 4.27 0.62
N ALA A 138 -20.97 5.35 1.14
CA ALA A 138 -20.17 6.27 0.36
C ALA A 138 -18.89 5.58 -0.19
N SER A 139 -18.28 4.68 0.60
CA SER A 139 -17.14 3.87 0.14
C SER A 139 -17.50 2.96 -1.02
N VAL A 140 -18.65 2.29 -0.98
CA VAL A 140 -19.12 1.43 -2.08
C VAL A 140 -19.34 2.25 -3.35
N MET A 141 -19.98 3.43 -3.25
CA MET A 141 -20.16 4.32 -4.40
C MET A 141 -18.81 4.76 -4.99
N GLU A 142 -17.85 5.10 -4.14
CA GLU A 142 -16.53 5.54 -4.57
C GLU A 142 -15.71 4.41 -5.20
N ILE A 143 -15.85 3.16 -4.74
CA ILE A 143 -15.23 1.97 -5.33
C ILE A 143 -15.72 1.76 -6.77
N HIS A 144 -17.02 1.83 -7.01
CA HIS A 144 -17.57 1.70 -8.35
C HIS A 144 -17.08 2.84 -9.26
N TRP A 145 -17.10 4.08 -8.75
CA TRP A 145 -16.55 5.23 -9.48
C TRP A 145 -15.08 5.02 -9.85
N ALA A 146 -14.26 4.57 -8.90
CA ALA A 146 -12.83 4.33 -9.10
C ALA A 146 -12.57 3.29 -10.21
N ALA A 147 -13.34 2.19 -10.20
CA ALA A 147 -13.27 1.16 -11.23
C ALA A 147 -13.65 1.69 -12.61
N GLU A 148 -14.73 2.48 -12.72
CA GLU A 148 -15.18 3.09 -13.98
C GLU A 148 -14.17 4.09 -14.53
N HIS A 149 -13.33 4.70 -13.68
CA HIS A 149 -12.31 5.69 -14.06
C HIS A 149 -10.88 5.14 -14.06
N GLY A 150 -10.73 3.82 -14.15
CA GLY A 150 -9.45 3.18 -14.45
C GLY A 150 -8.50 3.01 -13.27
N LEU A 151 -8.88 3.40 -12.04
CA LEU A 151 -8.10 3.10 -10.83
C LEU A 151 -8.07 1.59 -10.60
N LYS A 152 -7.04 1.08 -9.92
CA LYS A 152 -6.71 -0.35 -9.87
C LYS A 152 -6.87 -0.99 -8.50
N GLY A 153 -7.19 -0.21 -7.50
CA GLY A 153 -7.42 -0.67 -6.14
C GLY A 153 -7.93 0.45 -5.27
N ILE A 154 -8.21 0.11 -4.01
CA ILE A 154 -8.54 1.07 -2.98
C ILE A 154 -7.48 1.03 -1.87
N LEU A 155 -7.22 2.17 -1.26
CA LEU A 155 -6.51 2.26 0.01
C LEU A 155 -7.54 2.23 1.14
N PHE A 156 -7.54 1.14 1.90
CA PHE A 156 -8.37 0.97 3.09
C PHE A 156 -7.48 1.03 4.34
N PRO A 157 -7.59 2.06 5.18
CA PRO A 157 -6.65 2.24 6.29
C PRO A 157 -6.80 1.15 7.35
N ALA A 158 -5.69 0.78 8.01
CA ALA A 158 -5.75 -0.07 9.20
C ALA A 158 -6.54 0.63 10.32
N ILE A 159 -7.41 -0.12 10.99
CA ILE A 159 -8.34 0.44 11.97
C ILE A 159 -7.72 0.43 13.37
N PRO A 160 -7.56 1.61 14.03
CA PRO A 160 -7.12 1.68 15.40
C PRO A 160 -8.05 0.90 16.34
N PRO A 161 -7.52 0.30 17.42
CA PRO A 161 -8.33 -0.49 18.37
C PRO A 161 -9.38 0.35 19.11
N ASP A 162 -9.12 1.63 19.31
CA ASP A 162 -9.94 2.62 19.99
C ASP A 162 -10.81 3.49 19.08
N ALA A 163 -10.71 3.31 17.74
CA ALA A 163 -11.56 4.03 16.80
C ALA A 163 -13.04 3.61 16.94
N ASP A 164 -13.92 4.60 16.88
CA ASP A 164 -15.38 4.40 16.91
C ASP A 164 -15.92 4.11 15.50
N VAL A 165 -15.46 3.01 14.92
CA VAL A 165 -15.88 2.47 13.63
C VAL A 165 -15.97 0.95 13.75
N PRO A 166 -16.68 0.24 12.86
CA PRO A 166 -16.69 -1.22 12.82
C PRO A 166 -15.25 -1.76 12.81
N LYS A 167 -15.04 -2.90 13.42
CA LYS A 167 -13.70 -3.54 13.41
C LYS A 167 -13.52 -4.32 12.11
N LEU A 168 -12.26 -4.50 11.69
CA LEU A 168 -11.96 -5.10 10.39
C LEU A 168 -12.51 -6.54 10.22
N TRP A 169 -12.82 -7.20 11.32
CA TRP A 169 -13.49 -8.52 11.34
C TRP A 169 -15.02 -8.45 11.30
N SER A 170 -15.62 -7.25 11.27
CA SER A 170 -17.08 -7.07 11.21
C SER A 170 -17.62 -7.33 9.80
N ASP A 171 -18.78 -8.00 9.71
CA ASP A 171 -19.51 -8.16 8.48
C ASP A 171 -20.17 -6.86 7.96
N GLU A 172 -20.13 -5.79 8.75
CA GLU A 172 -20.54 -4.45 8.31
C GLU A 172 -19.71 -3.96 7.12
N TYR A 173 -18.47 -4.45 6.92
CA TYR A 173 -17.64 -4.15 5.75
C TYR A 173 -17.89 -5.07 4.54
N ASP A 174 -18.73 -6.09 4.64
CA ASP A 174 -19.03 -6.99 3.53
C ASP A 174 -19.50 -6.28 2.25
N PRO A 175 -20.25 -5.15 2.29
CA PRO A 175 -20.55 -4.38 1.08
C PRO A 175 -19.32 -3.82 0.37
N ILE A 176 -18.28 -3.41 1.12
CA ILE A 176 -17.00 -2.93 0.56
C ILE A 176 -16.26 -4.08 -0.10
N TRP A 177 -16.13 -5.22 0.62
CA TRP A 177 -15.46 -6.41 0.07
C TRP A 177 -16.13 -6.91 -1.19
N ARG A 178 -17.46 -6.92 -1.22
CA ARG A 178 -18.26 -7.28 -2.39
C ARG A 178 -18.02 -6.33 -3.56
N ALA A 179 -18.05 -5.02 -3.34
CA ALA A 179 -17.82 -4.03 -4.38
C ALA A 179 -16.40 -4.17 -4.97
N CYS A 180 -15.38 -4.44 -4.13
CA CYS A 180 -14.03 -4.70 -4.60
C CYS A 180 -13.94 -6.00 -5.41
N GLU A 181 -14.56 -7.09 -4.94
CA GLU A 181 -14.57 -8.35 -5.69
C GLU A 181 -15.30 -8.22 -7.04
N GLU A 182 -16.46 -7.56 -7.08
CA GLU A 182 -17.26 -7.36 -8.30
C GLU A 182 -16.56 -6.48 -9.33
N THR A 183 -15.82 -5.47 -8.88
CA THR A 183 -15.08 -4.55 -9.75
C THR A 183 -13.67 -5.06 -10.10
N GLY A 184 -13.17 -6.05 -9.38
CA GLY A 184 -11.80 -6.54 -9.52
C GLY A 184 -10.73 -5.60 -8.92
N LEU A 185 -11.14 -4.60 -8.12
CA LEU A 185 -10.22 -3.72 -7.42
C LEU A 185 -9.63 -4.42 -6.20
N SER A 186 -8.32 -4.35 -6.04
CA SER A 186 -7.65 -4.85 -4.82
C SER A 186 -7.92 -3.94 -3.62
N VAL A 187 -8.00 -4.54 -2.44
CA VAL A 187 -7.99 -3.81 -1.16
C VAL A 187 -6.55 -3.70 -0.70
N ASN A 188 -6.05 -2.48 -0.59
CA ASN A 188 -4.68 -2.22 -0.20
C ASN A 188 -4.64 -1.59 1.18
N GLN A 189 -3.72 -2.05 2.01
CA GLN A 189 -3.32 -1.41 3.26
C GLN A 189 -1.86 -1.04 3.23
N HIS A 190 -1.56 0.13 3.77
CA HIS A 190 -0.20 0.65 3.84
C HIS A 190 0.31 0.72 5.29
N GLY A 191 1.59 0.60 5.50
CA GLY A 191 2.24 0.83 6.79
C GLY A 191 1.92 2.22 7.35
N GLY A 192 2.24 2.44 8.63
CA GLY A 192 2.05 3.75 9.26
C GLY A 192 0.69 3.98 9.93
N ALA A 193 -0.30 3.09 9.75
CA ALA A 193 -1.66 3.27 10.24
C ALA A 193 -2.05 2.29 11.37
N GLY A 194 -3.20 2.52 11.99
CA GLY A 194 -3.86 1.59 12.90
C GLY A 194 -3.44 1.66 14.36
N VAL A 195 -2.56 2.60 14.75
CA VAL A 195 -2.14 2.78 16.14
C VAL A 195 -3.23 3.44 16.98
N PRO A 196 -3.33 3.13 18.30
CA PRO A 196 -4.23 3.84 19.19
C PRO A 196 -3.80 5.30 19.39
N ASP A 197 -4.72 6.12 19.88
CA ASP A 197 -4.41 7.50 20.27
C ASP A 197 -3.58 7.53 21.55
N TYR A 198 -2.28 7.81 21.44
CA TYR A 198 -1.39 8.00 22.59
C TYR A 198 -1.54 9.36 23.26
N SER A 199 -2.45 10.20 22.78
CA SER A 199 -2.82 11.50 23.35
C SER A 199 -1.60 12.38 23.70
N THR A 200 -1.49 12.75 24.98
CA THR A 200 -0.46 13.67 25.50
C THR A 200 0.78 12.95 26.04
N ALA A 201 0.91 11.63 25.83
CA ALA A 201 2.07 10.90 26.33
C ALA A 201 3.38 11.50 25.81
N THR A 202 4.30 11.82 26.71
CA THR A 202 5.62 12.41 26.36
C THR A 202 6.42 11.53 25.39
N ILE A 203 6.22 10.21 25.46
CA ILE A 203 6.90 9.20 24.64
C ILE A 203 6.06 8.74 23.45
N LYS A 204 4.98 9.45 23.08
CA LYS A 204 4.05 9.02 22.02
C LYS A 204 4.73 8.64 20.71
N ASN A 205 5.73 9.40 20.27
CA ASN A 205 6.44 9.10 19.03
C ASN A 205 7.26 7.81 19.13
N PHE A 206 7.84 7.51 20.28
CA PHE A 206 8.49 6.21 20.55
C PHE A 206 7.50 5.07 20.49
N LEU A 207 6.37 5.21 21.18
CA LEU A 207 5.31 4.19 21.16
C LEU A 207 4.79 3.97 19.74
N MET A 208 4.52 5.05 19.02
CA MET A 208 4.05 4.98 17.63
C MET A 208 5.04 4.17 16.78
N ILE A 209 6.31 4.54 16.74
CA ILE A 209 7.32 3.85 15.91
C ILE A 209 7.47 2.37 16.30
N MET A 210 7.42 2.06 17.59
CA MET A 210 7.57 0.69 18.09
C MET A 210 6.33 -0.19 17.81
N GLU A 211 5.15 0.39 17.79
CA GLU A 211 3.90 -0.35 17.77
C GLU A 211 3.18 -0.28 16.42
N VAL A 212 3.50 0.69 15.54
CA VAL A 212 2.94 0.77 14.17
C VAL A 212 3.00 -0.57 13.45
N PRO A 213 4.15 -1.31 13.42
CA PRO A 213 4.18 -2.58 12.71
C PRO A 213 3.16 -3.57 13.28
N PHE A 214 3.03 -3.66 14.60
CA PHE A 214 2.09 -4.57 15.23
C PHE A 214 0.63 -4.22 14.88
N PHE A 215 0.27 -2.94 14.97
CA PHE A 215 -1.11 -2.51 14.72
C PHE A 215 -1.49 -2.59 13.24
N ALA A 216 -0.59 -2.28 12.32
CA ALA A 216 -0.80 -2.46 10.89
C ALA A 216 -0.90 -3.95 10.51
N ASN A 217 0.03 -4.77 10.98
CA ASN A 217 0.08 -6.20 10.69
C ASN A 217 -1.16 -6.98 11.13
N ARG A 218 -1.89 -6.48 12.15
CA ARG A 218 -3.13 -7.11 12.65
C ARG A 218 -4.18 -7.35 11.57
N SER A 219 -4.19 -6.52 10.56
CA SER A 219 -5.15 -6.62 9.47
C SER A 219 -5.13 -7.98 8.79
N LEU A 220 -3.95 -8.59 8.63
CA LEU A 220 -3.81 -9.90 8.00
C LEU A 220 -4.68 -10.97 8.69
N TRP A 221 -4.49 -11.13 10.00
CA TRP A 221 -5.25 -12.16 10.73
C TRP A 221 -6.69 -11.76 11.01
N HIS A 222 -7.01 -10.46 11.03
CA HIS A 222 -8.39 -10.01 11.13
C HIS A 222 -9.19 -10.41 9.89
N VAL A 223 -8.65 -10.16 8.69
CA VAL A 223 -9.34 -10.45 7.42
C VAL A 223 -9.41 -11.96 7.18
N ILE A 224 -8.32 -12.69 7.37
CA ILE A 224 -8.29 -14.13 7.15
C ILE A 224 -9.21 -14.85 8.16
N LEU A 225 -9.00 -14.63 9.47
CA LEU A 225 -9.69 -15.42 10.51
C LEU A 225 -11.18 -15.07 10.67
N SER A 226 -11.62 -13.91 10.18
CA SER A 226 -13.05 -13.56 10.12
C SER A 226 -13.79 -14.17 8.94
N GLY A 227 -13.10 -14.92 8.06
CA GLY A 227 -13.71 -15.60 6.92
C GLY A 227 -14.12 -14.66 5.78
N VAL A 228 -13.46 -13.51 5.62
CA VAL A 228 -13.72 -12.62 4.48
C VAL A 228 -13.50 -13.35 3.18
N PHE A 229 -12.42 -14.11 3.04
CA PHE A 229 -12.11 -14.85 1.81
C PHE A 229 -12.96 -16.12 1.58
N GLU A 230 -13.70 -16.56 2.59
CA GLU A 230 -14.78 -17.56 2.38
C GLU A 230 -16.00 -16.92 1.72
N ARG A 231 -16.33 -15.69 2.13
CA ARG A 231 -17.48 -14.96 1.59
C ARG A 231 -17.18 -14.29 0.26
N PHE A 232 -15.89 -13.92 0.03
CA PHE A 232 -15.41 -13.21 -1.16
C PHE A 232 -14.13 -13.89 -1.68
N PRO A 233 -14.25 -15.05 -2.34
CA PRO A 233 -13.08 -15.89 -2.69
C PRO A 233 -12.17 -15.30 -3.76
N ASN A 234 -12.60 -14.30 -4.53
CA ASN A 234 -11.77 -13.63 -5.54
C ASN A 234 -11.21 -12.29 -5.06
N LEU A 235 -11.56 -11.86 -3.85
CA LEU A 235 -11.03 -10.60 -3.28
C LEU A 235 -9.51 -10.69 -3.11
N GLN A 236 -8.81 -9.65 -3.55
CA GLN A 236 -7.36 -9.51 -3.36
C GLN A 236 -7.07 -8.48 -2.26
N PHE A 237 -6.23 -8.86 -1.30
CA PHE A 237 -5.83 -8.04 -0.16
C PHE A 237 -4.32 -7.85 -0.16
N VAL A 238 -3.88 -6.60 -0.20
CA VAL A 238 -2.47 -6.24 -0.33
C VAL A 238 -2.02 -5.48 0.91
N MET A 239 -0.85 -5.83 1.42
CA MET A 239 -0.23 -5.14 2.55
C MET A 239 1.13 -4.61 2.13
N THR A 240 1.27 -3.28 2.07
CA THR A 240 2.47 -2.59 1.58
C THR A 240 3.18 -1.86 2.71
N GLU A 241 4.51 -1.80 2.65
CA GLU A 241 5.41 -1.15 3.64
C GLU A 241 5.22 -1.68 5.09
N GLN A 242 4.98 -2.97 5.21
CA GLN A 242 4.78 -3.60 6.52
C GLN A 242 5.85 -4.67 6.82
N ARG A 243 6.91 -4.69 6.02
CA ARG A 243 7.95 -5.72 5.99
C ARG A 243 7.37 -7.12 5.75
N THR A 244 8.22 -8.07 5.38
CA THR A 244 7.79 -9.45 5.07
C THR A 244 8.21 -10.46 6.12
N GLY A 245 9.25 -10.17 6.89
CA GLY A 245 9.88 -11.13 7.81
C GLY A 245 9.00 -11.72 8.90
N TRP A 246 7.90 -11.06 9.26
CA TRP A 246 6.97 -11.53 10.29
C TRP A 246 5.88 -12.48 9.75
N VAL A 247 5.64 -12.49 8.44
CA VAL A 247 4.49 -13.18 7.83
C VAL A 247 4.59 -14.70 7.93
N PRO A 248 5.72 -15.36 7.58
CA PRO A 248 5.81 -16.81 7.60
C PRO A 248 5.48 -17.43 8.98
N GLU A 249 6.06 -16.88 10.04
CA GLU A 249 5.78 -17.35 11.40
C GLU A 249 4.33 -17.06 11.86
N THR A 250 3.75 -15.95 11.39
CA THR A 250 2.35 -15.63 11.69
C THR A 250 1.41 -16.61 11.00
N LEU A 251 1.67 -16.97 9.74
CA LEU A 251 0.88 -17.97 9.00
C LEU A 251 0.95 -19.35 9.70
N LYS A 252 2.14 -19.82 10.05
CA LYS A 252 2.31 -21.06 10.82
C LYS A 252 1.54 -21.04 12.14
N LYS A 253 1.58 -19.91 12.85
CA LYS A 253 0.82 -19.73 14.10
C LYS A 253 -0.68 -19.79 13.86
N MET A 254 -1.18 -19.10 12.83
CA MET A 254 -2.62 -19.12 12.49
C MET A 254 -3.07 -20.52 12.12
N ASP A 255 -2.32 -21.25 11.31
CA ASP A 255 -2.61 -22.65 10.95
C ASP A 255 -2.66 -23.56 12.17
N GLY A 256 -1.69 -23.41 13.09
CA GLY A 256 -1.66 -24.16 14.35
C GLY A 256 -2.87 -23.89 15.23
N VAL A 257 -3.29 -22.63 15.35
CA VAL A 257 -4.47 -22.23 16.13
C VAL A 257 -5.76 -22.75 15.46
N TRP A 258 -5.89 -22.59 14.15
CA TRP A 258 -7.01 -23.11 13.38
C TRP A 258 -7.14 -24.63 13.52
N TRP A 259 -6.03 -25.36 13.36
CA TRP A 259 -6.00 -26.82 13.57
C TRP A 259 -6.44 -27.21 14.97
N ALA A 260 -5.92 -26.51 16.00
CA ALA A 260 -6.25 -26.81 17.39
C ALA A 260 -7.74 -26.59 17.69
N PHE A 261 -8.33 -25.50 17.22
CA PHE A 261 -9.77 -25.26 17.38
C PHE A 261 -10.64 -26.31 16.67
N ASN A 262 -10.22 -26.78 15.51
CA ASN A 262 -10.91 -27.88 14.80
C ASN A 262 -10.75 -29.25 15.48
N ASN A 263 -9.75 -29.41 16.37
CA ASN A 263 -9.42 -30.68 17.04
C ASN A 263 -9.54 -30.61 18.57
N GLY A 264 -10.39 -29.77 19.14
CA GLY A 264 -10.72 -29.76 20.55
C GLY A 264 -10.41 -28.49 21.32
N GLY A 265 -9.85 -27.47 20.66
CA GLY A 265 -9.60 -26.16 21.23
C GLY A 265 -8.17 -25.93 21.74
N VAL A 266 -7.94 -24.75 22.28
CA VAL A 266 -6.66 -24.31 22.84
C VAL A 266 -6.81 -24.15 24.35
N GLY A 267 -6.28 -25.06 25.14
CA GLY A 267 -6.53 -25.13 26.58
C GLY A 267 -8.02 -25.24 26.85
N GLU A 268 -8.58 -24.30 27.61
CA GLU A 268 -10.02 -24.23 27.93
C GLU A 268 -10.85 -23.50 26.85
N LEU A 269 -10.18 -22.87 25.89
CA LEU A 269 -10.85 -22.12 24.83
C LEU A 269 -11.45 -23.06 23.79
N ARG A 270 -12.69 -22.81 23.43
CA ARG A 270 -13.45 -23.48 22.37
C ARG A 270 -13.93 -22.43 21.39
N MET A 271 -14.17 -22.85 20.16
CA MET A 271 -14.74 -22.01 19.13
C MET A 271 -16.10 -22.58 18.72
N ASP A 272 -17.13 -21.78 18.92
CA ASP A 272 -18.49 -22.13 18.51
C ASP A 272 -18.67 -21.71 17.04
N GLY A 273 -18.39 -22.63 16.14
CA GLY A 273 -18.43 -22.42 14.71
C GLY A 273 -17.09 -21.98 14.14
N ASN A 274 -16.61 -22.71 13.14
CA ASN A 274 -15.42 -22.34 12.36
C ASN A 274 -15.90 -21.79 11.02
N SER A 275 -15.57 -20.53 10.71
CA SER A 275 -15.88 -19.91 9.45
C SER A 275 -14.89 -20.25 8.33
N LEU A 276 -13.82 -21.01 8.64
CA LEU A 276 -12.76 -21.32 7.69
C LEU A 276 -12.78 -22.80 7.29
N GLU A 277 -12.97 -23.08 6.02
CA GLU A 277 -12.92 -24.43 5.45
C GLU A 277 -11.49 -24.91 5.21
N ARG A 278 -10.57 -23.97 4.95
CA ARG A 278 -9.14 -24.24 4.66
C ARG A 278 -8.24 -23.65 5.74
N SER A 279 -6.96 -24.03 5.73
CA SER A 279 -5.97 -23.42 6.62
C SER A 279 -5.76 -21.92 6.30
N PRO A 280 -5.51 -21.06 7.31
CA PRO A 280 -5.23 -19.65 7.11
C PRO A 280 -4.16 -19.37 6.06
N SER A 281 -3.07 -20.12 6.02
CA SER A 281 -2.02 -19.98 5.01
C SER A 281 -2.52 -20.16 3.59
N SER A 282 -3.49 -21.07 3.35
CA SER A 282 -4.04 -21.27 2.01
C SER A 282 -4.89 -20.10 1.49
N TYR A 283 -5.45 -19.27 2.38
CA TYR A 283 -6.09 -18.00 1.98
C TYR A 283 -5.04 -16.95 1.67
N PHE A 284 -3.95 -16.91 2.43
CA PHE A 284 -2.83 -16.05 2.08
C PHE A 284 -2.32 -16.34 0.67
N ASP A 285 -2.07 -17.61 0.36
CA ASP A 285 -1.55 -18.04 -0.95
C ASP A 285 -2.44 -17.63 -2.13
N THR A 286 -3.76 -17.52 -1.91
CA THR A 286 -4.73 -17.24 -2.99
C THR A 286 -5.23 -15.79 -3.02
N ASN A 287 -5.26 -15.10 -1.89
CA ASN A 287 -5.96 -13.84 -1.71
C ASN A 287 -5.08 -12.69 -1.20
N CYS A 288 -3.86 -12.99 -0.71
CA CYS A 288 -3.03 -11.97 -0.10
C CYS A 288 -1.71 -11.79 -0.85
N THR A 289 -1.24 -10.53 -0.91
CA THR A 289 0.06 -10.19 -1.49
C THR A 289 0.75 -9.15 -0.60
N MET A 290 2.06 -9.27 -0.45
CA MET A 290 2.88 -8.29 0.27
C MET A 290 3.57 -7.34 -0.70
N GLY A 291 3.45 -6.03 -0.47
CA GLY A 291 4.30 -5.01 -1.08
C GLY A 291 5.55 -4.83 -0.22
N ALA A 292 6.65 -5.43 -0.64
CA ALA A 292 7.93 -5.33 0.06
C ALA A 292 8.64 -4.03 -0.34
N SER A 293 8.38 -2.96 0.41
CA SER A 293 9.00 -1.65 0.21
C SER A 293 10.45 -1.71 0.68
N PHE A 294 11.37 -1.28 -0.17
CA PHE A 294 12.82 -1.26 0.10
C PHE A 294 13.33 -2.46 0.92
N PRO A 295 13.03 -3.72 0.49
CA PRO A 295 13.34 -4.89 1.29
C PRO A 295 14.85 -5.00 1.57
N SER A 296 15.19 -5.38 2.81
CA SER A 296 16.57 -5.64 3.21
C SER A 296 16.95 -7.10 2.92
N ARG A 297 18.26 -7.38 2.93
CA ARG A 297 18.77 -8.75 2.75
C ARG A 297 18.23 -9.73 3.79
N ASP A 298 17.93 -9.26 5.00
CA ASP A 298 17.34 -10.08 6.06
C ASP A 298 15.91 -10.54 5.73
N GLU A 299 15.21 -9.86 4.82
CA GLU A 299 13.86 -10.23 4.38
C GLU A 299 13.85 -11.21 3.20
N ALA A 300 14.97 -11.36 2.51
CA ALA A 300 15.06 -12.20 1.32
C ALA A 300 14.62 -13.65 1.56
N GLU A 301 14.93 -14.23 2.73
CA GLU A 301 14.50 -15.59 3.09
C GLU A 301 12.99 -15.69 3.30
N ALA A 302 12.40 -14.69 3.98
CA ALA A 302 10.95 -14.63 4.18
C ALA A 302 10.20 -14.45 2.84
N ILE A 303 10.72 -13.63 1.93
CA ILE A 303 10.16 -13.47 0.58
C ILE A 303 10.21 -14.80 -0.18
N ARG A 304 11.32 -15.54 -0.06
CA ARG A 304 11.47 -16.87 -0.69
C ARG A 304 10.48 -17.88 -0.12
N GLU A 305 10.25 -17.87 1.20
CA GLU A 305 9.28 -18.76 1.87
C GLU A 305 7.83 -18.42 1.48
N LEU A 306 7.49 -17.13 1.35
CA LEU A 306 6.16 -16.68 0.91
C LEU A 306 5.91 -16.98 -0.58
N GLY A 307 6.96 -17.04 -1.38
CA GLY A 307 6.88 -17.19 -2.83
C GLY A 307 6.70 -15.85 -3.56
N VAL A 308 7.42 -15.70 -4.66
CA VAL A 308 7.43 -14.47 -5.46
C VAL A 308 6.09 -14.11 -6.10
N GLY A 309 5.16 -15.07 -6.20
CA GLY A 309 3.78 -14.80 -6.65
C GLY A 309 2.91 -14.09 -5.60
N ASN A 310 3.35 -14.04 -4.34
CA ASN A 310 2.67 -13.37 -3.24
C ASN A 310 3.47 -12.19 -2.67
N VAL A 311 4.55 -11.79 -3.35
CA VAL A 311 5.36 -10.63 -2.95
C VAL A 311 5.68 -9.78 -4.18
N MET A 312 5.61 -8.47 -4.01
CA MET A 312 5.97 -7.47 -5.00
C MET A 312 7.06 -6.58 -4.41
N TRP A 313 8.04 -6.21 -5.21
CA TRP A 313 9.05 -5.22 -4.82
C TRP A 313 8.50 -3.79 -4.91
N GLY A 314 8.88 -2.91 -3.97
CA GLY A 314 8.55 -1.49 -3.96
C GLY A 314 9.78 -0.62 -3.68
N SER A 315 9.85 0.54 -4.34
CA SER A 315 10.91 1.53 -4.17
C SER A 315 10.62 2.55 -3.08
N ASP A 316 9.36 2.75 -2.77
CA ASP A 316 8.82 3.80 -1.89
C ASP A 316 9.15 5.23 -2.37
N TYR A 317 9.20 5.43 -3.69
CA TYR A 317 9.39 6.76 -4.26
C TYR A 317 8.16 7.66 -4.02
N PRO A 318 8.27 8.91 -3.58
CA PRO A 318 9.50 9.72 -3.47
C PRO A 318 10.07 9.84 -2.06
N HIS A 319 9.69 8.98 -1.12
CA HIS A 319 10.11 9.07 0.27
C HIS A 319 11.63 8.95 0.43
N ARG A 320 12.15 9.59 1.48
CA ARG A 320 13.58 9.66 1.73
C ARG A 320 14.18 8.33 2.16
N GLU A 321 13.39 7.48 2.82
CA GLU A 321 13.74 6.11 3.23
C GLU A 321 13.70 5.11 2.07
N GLY A 322 13.08 5.47 0.96
CA GLY A 322 12.99 4.67 -0.26
C GLY A 322 14.34 4.46 -0.94
N THR A 323 14.33 3.69 -2.01
CA THR A 323 15.57 3.28 -2.71
C THR A 323 16.09 4.31 -3.71
N TYR A 324 15.26 5.27 -4.14
CA TYR A 324 15.67 6.29 -5.10
C TYR A 324 16.84 7.15 -4.57
N PRO A 325 17.86 7.48 -5.39
CA PRO A 325 18.05 7.15 -6.81
C PRO A 325 18.87 5.87 -7.06
N ASP A 326 18.92 4.96 -6.10
CA ASP A 326 19.79 3.79 -6.10
C ASP A 326 19.01 2.46 -6.14
N SER A 327 17.80 2.43 -6.76
CA SER A 327 16.94 1.24 -6.77
C SER A 327 17.63 0.03 -7.37
N VAL A 328 18.31 0.17 -8.50
CA VAL A 328 19.06 -0.93 -9.11
C VAL A 328 20.18 -1.44 -8.19
N ALA A 329 20.87 -0.53 -7.51
CA ALA A 329 21.90 -0.92 -6.53
C ALA A 329 21.30 -1.68 -5.34
N SER A 330 20.11 -1.26 -4.86
CA SER A 330 19.41 -1.98 -3.77
C SER A 330 19.03 -3.40 -4.18
N LEU A 331 18.51 -3.58 -5.41
CA LEU A 331 18.17 -4.89 -5.95
C LEU A 331 19.40 -5.80 -6.07
N ARG A 332 20.53 -5.28 -6.56
CA ARG A 332 21.81 -6.02 -6.59
C ARG A 332 22.27 -6.41 -5.19
N HIS A 333 22.17 -5.48 -4.23
CA HIS A 333 22.59 -5.74 -2.85
C HIS A 333 21.82 -6.88 -2.21
N VAL A 334 20.50 -6.93 -2.46
CA VAL A 334 19.60 -7.88 -1.80
C VAL A 334 19.49 -9.20 -2.56
N PHE A 335 19.43 -9.18 -3.89
CA PHE A 335 18.94 -10.30 -4.70
C PHE A 335 19.96 -10.89 -5.70
N HIS A 336 21.23 -10.49 -5.66
CA HIS A 336 22.23 -10.92 -6.64
C HIS A 336 22.46 -12.44 -6.75
N ASP A 337 22.03 -13.21 -5.75
CA ASP A 337 22.14 -14.67 -5.67
C ASP A 337 20.80 -15.41 -5.88
N TRP A 338 19.82 -14.73 -6.51
CA TRP A 338 18.52 -15.30 -6.81
C TRP A 338 18.40 -15.77 -8.25
N GLU A 339 17.47 -16.71 -8.49
CA GLU A 339 17.17 -17.18 -9.85
C GLU A 339 16.47 -16.08 -10.65
N PRO A 340 16.90 -15.85 -11.92
CA PRO A 340 16.33 -14.80 -12.75
C PRO A 340 14.82 -14.90 -12.96
N ALA A 341 14.26 -16.11 -13.02
CA ALA A 341 12.82 -16.32 -13.19
C ALA A 341 12.02 -15.77 -12.00
N ASP A 342 12.51 -16.00 -10.77
CA ASP A 342 11.89 -15.48 -9.56
C ASP A 342 11.97 -13.95 -9.51
N LEU A 343 13.07 -13.38 -9.97
CA LEU A 343 13.25 -11.92 -9.98
C LEU A 343 12.38 -11.22 -11.04
N HIS A 344 12.09 -11.85 -12.17
CA HIS A 344 11.11 -11.30 -13.13
C HIS A 344 9.72 -11.16 -12.51
N GLU A 345 9.29 -12.15 -11.72
CA GLU A 345 8.01 -12.08 -11.00
C GLU A 345 8.06 -11.03 -9.88
N LEU A 346 9.08 -11.07 -9.00
CA LEU A 346 9.20 -10.18 -7.85
C LEU A 346 9.31 -8.70 -8.24
N PHE A 347 10.09 -8.39 -9.28
CA PHE A 347 10.40 -7.00 -9.66
C PHE A 347 9.31 -6.33 -10.50
N GLY A 348 8.37 -7.09 -11.07
CA GLY A 348 7.31 -6.50 -11.87
C GLY A 348 6.17 -7.44 -12.27
N GLY A 349 6.43 -8.73 -12.48
CA GLY A 349 5.42 -9.67 -12.97
C GLY A 349 4.22 -9.78 -12.04
N THR A 350 4.45 -9.99 -10.76
CA THR A 350 3.39 -10.10 -9.73
C THR A 350 2.57 -8.81 -9.64
N ALA A 351 3.23 -7.64 -9.60
CA ALA A 351 2.54 -6.35 -9.56
C ALA A 351 1.72 -6.09 -10.83
N ALA A 352 2.31 -6.32 -12.00
CA ALA A 352 1.61 -6.14 -13.27
C ALA A 352 0.36 -7.03 -13.38
N LYS A 353 0.47 -8.29 -12.97
CA LYS A 353 -0.66 -9.24 -12.95
C LYS A 353 -1.76 -8.82 -11.99
N LEU A 354 -1.40 -8.43 -10.76
CA LEU A 354 -2.36 -8.08 -9.72
C LEU A 354 -3.17 -6.83 -10.10
N TYR A 355 -2.50 -5.80 -10.61
CA TYR A 355 -3.13 -4.52 -10.94
C TYR A 355 -3.55 -4.40 -12.41
N GLY A 356 -3.43 -5.48 -13.19
CA GLY A 356 -3.85 -5.50 -14.59
C GLY A 356 -3.07 -4.52 -15.47
N LEU A 357 -1.77 -4.35 -15.20
CA LEU A 357 -0.86 -3.59 -16.05
C LEU A 357 -0.31 -4.47 -17.15
N ASP A 358 -0.12 -3.91 -18.34
CA ASP A 358 0.51 -4.64 -19.45
C ASP A 358 2.03 -4.51 -19.35
N ILE A 359 2.70 -5.60 -19.01
CA ILE A 359 4.15 -5.61 -18.79
C ILE A 359 4.95 -5.55 -20.11
N GLU A 360 4.39 -6.01 -21.24
CA GLU A 360 5.13 -6.06 -22.51
C GLU A 360 5.49 -4.67 -23.05
N PRO A 361 4.59 -3.67 -23.10
CA PRO A 361 4.96 -2.31 -23.48
C PRO A 361 5.99 -1.68 -22.53
N MET A 362 5.90 -1.97 -21.23
CA MET A 362 6.88 -1.49 -20.25
C MET A 362 8.26 -2.15 -20.47
N ALA A 363 8.31 -3.45 -20.75
CA ALA A 363 9.55 -4.15 -21.06
C ALA A 363 10.23 -3.61 -22.32
N ALA A 364 9.45 -3.18 -23.32
CA ALA A 364 9.97 -2.57 -24.54
C ALA A 364 10.67 -1.21 -24.32
N LEU A 365 10.52 -0.58 -23.16
CA LEU A 365 11.25 0.65 -22.81
C LEU A 365 12.72 0.37 -22.44
N GLU A 366 13.07 -0.88 -22.12
CA GLU A 366 14.42 -1.33 -21.76
C GLU A 366 15.08 -0.54 -20.62
N LEU A 367 14.30 0.00 -19.68
CA LEU A 367 14.76 0.87 -18.61
C LEU A 367 15.48 0.12 -17.47
N GLY A 368 14.99 -1.06 -17.13
CA GLY A 368 15.49 -1.83 -15.98
C GLY A 368 16.87 -2.45 -16.21
N PRO A 369 17.48 -2.98 -15.16
CA PRO A 369 18.80 -3.61 -15.21
C PRO A 369 18.81 -4.91 -16.01
N THR A 370 19.97 -5.28 -16.52
CA THR A 370 20.16 -6.61 -17.13
C THR A 370 20.21 -7.71 -16.05
N VAL A 371 19.96 -8.95 -16.48
CA VAL A 371 20.10 -10.13 -15.63
C VAL A 371 21.52 -10.23 -15.05
N ASP A 372 22.54 -10.04 -15.89
CA ASP A 372 23.94 -10.07 -15.45
C ASP A 372 24.29 -8.94 -14.49
N GLU A 373 23.68 -7.77 -14.65
CA GLU A 373 23.88 -6.63 -13.76
C GLU A 373 23.35 -6.95 -12.35
N ILE A 374 22.15 -7.49 -12.23
CA ILE A 374 21.59 -7.90 -10.92
C ILE A 374 22.41 -9.04 -10.30
N ALA A 375 22.86 -10.03 -11.08
CA ALA A 375 23.66 -11.15 -10.59
C ALA A 375 25.06 -10.74 -10.11
N THR A 376 25.49 -9.48 -10.38
CA THR A 376 26.78 -8.97 -9.95
C THR A 376 26.66 -8.23 -8.61
N PRO A 377 27.26 -8.74 -7.50
CA PRO A 377 27.25 -8.04 -6.21
C PRO A 377 27.81 -6.62 -6.30
N LEU A 378 27.38 -5.75 -5.37
CA LEU A 378 27.97 -4.41 -5.24
C LEU A 378 29.39 -4.50 -4.68
N ASP A 379 30.31 -3.71 -5.24
CA ASP A 379 31.64 -3.49 -4.67
C ASP A 379 31.57 -2.54 -3.47
N GLU A 380 30.69 -1.55 -3.53
CA GLU A 380 30.49 -0.53 -2.48
C GLU A 380 28.99 -0.19 -2.35
N ILE A 381 28.53 -0.05 -1.12
CA ILE A 381 27.15 0.36 -0.81
C ILE A 381 27.02 1.88 -0.98
N PRO A 382 26.06 2.38 -1.77
CA PRO A 382 25.84 3.81 -1.96
C PRO A 382 25.53 4.54 -0.64
N ASP A 383 25.78 5.85 -0.62
CA ASP A 383 25.38 6.71 0.52
C ASP A 383 23.90 7.05 0.44
N ASN A 384 23.07 6.04 0.59
CA ASN A 384 21.61 6.11 0.56
C ASN A 384 21.08 5.70 1.95
N PRO A 385 20.11 6.43 2.56
CA PRO A 385 19.60 6.14 3.90
C PRO A 385 18.71 4.90 3.97
N SER A 386 18.29 4.33 2.83
CA SER A 386 17.35 3.21 2.78
C SER A 386 17.79 1.99 3.59
N MET A 387 16.82 1.37 4.26
CA MET A 387 17.02 0.11 4.97
C MET A 387 17.39 -1.05 4.02
N ALA A 388 17.09 -0.93 2.74
CA ALA A 388 17.53 -1.90 1.72
C ALA A 388 19.03 -2.15 1.75
N PHE A 389 19.82 -1.17 2.18
CA PHE A 389 21.27 -1.26 2.32
C PHE A 389 21.75 -1.68 3.72
N GLY A 390 20.85 -2.22 4.56
CA GLY A 390 21.17 -2.70 5.91
C GLY A 390 21.37 -1.56 6.92
N ARG A 391 21.01 -0.33 6.57
CA ARG A 391 21.04 0.79 7.53
C ARG A 391 19.87 0.64 8.50
N ARG A 392 20.10 0.99 9.76
CA ARG A 392 19.05 0.99 10.79
C ARG A 392 18.46 2.39 10.89
N LEU A 393 17.14 2.46 11.09
CA LEU A 393 16.47 3.69 11.47
C LEU A 393 17.12 4.34 12.68
#